data_811fd5d2d587cff3ad6b4df9a141abf4
#
_entry.id   811fd5d2d587cff3ad6b4df9a141abf4
#
_cell.length_a   1.000
_cell.length_b   1.000
_cell.length_c   1.000
_cell.angle_alpha   90.00
_cell.angle_beta   90.00
_cell.angle_gamma   90.00
#
_symmetry.space_group_name_H-M   'P 1'
#
loop_
_entity.id
_entity.type
_entity.pdbx_description
1 polymer ?
#
loop_
_entity_poly.entity_id
_entity_poly.type
_entity_poly.pdbx_seq_one_letter_code
_entity_poly.pdbx_strand_id
1 'polypeptide(L)'
;ATSGFIPFTGTFANFSTGRVYDQIRQSIAYSEKNVKICASHAGLTLGEDGATHQILEDIGLMKMLPGMTVVNPCDYNQTKLATKAIYKHIGPVYLRFGRPKWPIFTKETDEFVIGKAQKLAEGTDVTILATGHMVWQSLQSVEILEKEGISVELLNIHTIKPLDKVAILNSAKKTGRVLVAEEHQKSGGLGESVASLLSQNYPTKMKLVGVKDSFG
;
A
#
# COMPACT_ATOMS: atom_id res chain seq x y z
N ALA A 1 -23.25 -7.02 6.79
CA ALA A 1 -22.88 -7.93 5.69
C ALA A 1 -23.83 -9.14 5.61
N THR A 2 -24.13 -9.80 6.74
CA THR A 2 -25.01 -10.99 6.76
C THR A 2 -26.43 -10.73 6.23
N SER A 3 -26.91 -9.50 6.30
CA SER A 3 -28.24 -9.05 5.81
C SER A 3 -28.22 -8.50 4.38
N GLY A 4 -27.17 -8.79 3.59
CA GLY A 4 -27.05 -8.33 2.20
C GLY A 4 -26.45 -6.92 2.01
N PHE A 5 -26.20 -6.17 3.09
CA PHE A 5 -25.53 -4.87 2.99
C PHE A 5 -24.03 -5.00 2.79
N ILE A 6 -23.41 -3.99 2.18
CA ILE A 6 -21.95 -3.84 2.09
C ILE A 6 -21.53 -2.77 3.09
N PRO A 7 -21.14 -3.13 4.33
CA PRO A 7 -20.73 -2.16 5.33
C PRO A 7 -19.37 -1.54 4.97
N PHE A 8 -19.29 -0.22 5.08
CA PHE A 8 -18.06 0.55 5.12
C PHE A 8 -17.88 1.06 6.54
N THR A 9 -16.83 0.64 7.23
CA THR A 9 -16.47 1.15 8.55
C THR A 9 -15.47 2.29 8.40
N GLY A 10 -15.44 3.24 9.33
CA GLY A 10 -14.50 4.36 9.27
C GLY A 10 -14.05 4.80 10.65
N THR A 11 -12.74 4.71 10.91
CA THR A 11 -12.06 5.27 12.07
C THR A 11 -10.55 5.38 11.78
N PHE A 12 -9.77 5.83 12.75
CA PHE A 12 -8.30 5.83 12.63
C PHE A 12 -7.75 4.41 12.44
N ALA A 13 -6.72 4.28 11.62
CA ALA A 13 -6.14 2.99 11.27
C ALA A 13 -5.66 2.20 12.50
N ASN A 14 -5.10 2.88 13.51
CA ASN A 14 -4.72 2.26 14.77
C ASN A 14 -5.92 1.59 15.46
N PHE A 15 -7.06 2.24 15.46
CA PHE A 15 -8.26 1.76 16.14
C PHE A 15 -9.07 0.77 15.32
N SER A 16 -8.93 0.81 13.98
CA SER A 16 -9.57 -0.16 13.09
C SER A 16 -8.77 -1.42 12.83
N THR A 17 -7.57 -1.57 13.38
CA THR A 17 -6.72 -2.74 13.15
C THR A 17 -6.25 -3.40 14.45
N GLY A 18 -5.27 -2.86 15.16
CA GLY A 18 -4.63 -3.51 16.29
C GLY A 18 -5.60 -3.88 17.40
N ARG A 19 -6.39 -2.92 17.86
CA ARG A 19 -7.36 -3.05 18.97
C ARG A 19 -8.47 -4.07 18.70
N VAL A 20 -8.88 -4.25 17.46
CA VAL A 20 -10.01 -5.08 17.04
C VAL A 20 -9.59 -6.23 16.11
N TYR A 21 -8.31 -6.59 16.16
CA TYR A 21 -7.75 -7.58 15.24
C TYR A 21 -8.43 -8.94 15.31
N ASP A 22 -8.73 -9.42 16.52
CA ASP A 22 -9.42 -10.70 16.69
C ASP A 22 -10.83 -10.66 16.11
N GLN A 23 -11.57 -9.57 16.33
CA GLN A 23 -12.92 -9.40 15.76
C GLN A 23 -12.89 -9.37 14.23
N ILE A 24 -11.91 -8.69 13.64
CA ILE A 24 -11.73 -8.69 12.18
C ILE A 24 -11.39 -10.10 11.69
N ARG A 25 -10.50 -10.78 12.37
CA ARG A 25 -10.10 -12.14 12.04
C ARG A 25 -11.30 -13.11 12.07
N GLN A 26 -12.05 -13.11 13.16
CA GLN A 26 -13.15 -14.08 13.36
C GLN A 26 -14.41 -13.69 12.59
N SER A 27 -14.86 -12.44 12.75
CA SER A 27 -16.19 -12.03 12.28
C SER A 27 -16.18 -11.51 10.84
N ILE A 28 -15.03 -11.17 10.28
CA ILE A 28 -14.92 -10.62 8.92
C ILE A 28 -14.14 -11.57 8.02
N ALA A 29 -12.86 -11.83 8.30
CA ALA A 29 -11.99 -12.61 7.41
C ALA A 29 -12.35 -14.09 7.40
N TYR A 30 -12.38 -14.73 8.57
CA TYR A 30 -12.74 -16.15 8.68
C TYR A 30 -14.16 -16.44 8.20
N SER A 31 -15.08 -15.53 8.45
CA SER A 31 -16.48 -15.64 8.01
C SER A 31 -16.70 -15.16 6.57
N GLU A 32 -15.65 -14.79 5.84
CA GLU A 32 -15.67 -14.33 4.44
C GLU A 32 -16.69 -13.20 4.18
N LYS A 33 -16.84 -12.27 5.12
CA LYS A 33 -17.84 -11.21 5.02
C LYS A 33 -17.38 -10.08 4.11
N ASN A 34 -18.31 -9.58 3.30
CA ASN A 34 -18.08 -8.46 2.40
C ASN A 34 -18.12 -7.13 3.17
N VAL A 35 -17.07 -6.84 3.93
CA VAL A 35 -16.92 -5.63 4.75
C VAL A 35 -15.72 -4.81 4.26
N LYS A 36 -15.88 -3.49 4.18
CA LYS A 36 -14.84 -2.54 3.78
C LYS A 36 -14.37 -1.76 5.01
N ILE A 37 -13.17 -2.06 5.48
CA ILE A 37 -12.55 -1.40 6.62
C ILE A 37 -11.78 -0.20 6.07
N CYS A 38 -12.36 1.01 6.19
CA CYS A 38 -11.76 2.24 5.70
C CYS A 38 -11.03 2.93 6.86
N ALA A 39 -9.72 2.92 6.79
CA ALA A 39 -8.84 3.29 7.90
C ALA A 39 -8.06 4.57 7.56
N SER A 40 -8.42 5.66 8.20
CA SER A 40 -7.75 6.96 8.06
C SER A 40 -6.61 7.11 9.07
N HIS A 41 -5.82 8.17 8.91
CA HIS A 41 -4.76 8.53 9.87
C HIS A 41 -3.67 7.45 10.02
N ALA A 42 -3.39 6.71 8.96
CA ALA A 42 -2.34 5.70 8.95
C ALA A 42 -0.95 6.33 8.74
N GLY A 43 0.07 5.70 9.31
CA GLY A 43 1.47 6.09 9.12
C GLY A 43 1.96 7.18 10.07
N LEU A 44 3.16 7.69 9.81
CA LEU A 44 3.80 8.78 10.58
C LEU A 44 3.14 10.13 10.33
N THR A 45 2.64 10.34 9.11
CA THR A 45 2.04 11.63 8.69
C THR A 45 0.69 11.93 9.36
N LEU A 46 0.20 11.07 10.25
CA LEU A 46 -0.83 11.44 11.21
C LEU A 46 -0.42 12.70 11.98
N GLY A 47 0.84 12.80 12.39
CA GLY A 47 1.42 14.02 12.94
C GLY A 47 1.18 14.21 14.44
N GLU A 48 0.51 15.29 14.81
CA GLU A 48 0.46 15.84 16.18
C GLU A 48 -0.17 14.92 17.25
N ASP A 49 -0.98 13.94 16.89
CA ASP A 49 -1.55 12.99 17.86
C ASP A 49 -0.48 11.99 18.38
N GLY A 50 0.67 11.93 17.72
CA GLY A 50 1.85 11.20 18.16
C GLY A 50 1.74 9.69 18.13
N ALA A 51 2.74 9.03 18.70
CA ALA A 51 2.97 7.59 18.64
C ALA A 51 1.79 6.72 19.12
N THR A 52 0.96 7.23 20.01
CA THR A 52 -0.22 6.49 20.52
C THR A 52 -1.33 6.34 19.50
N HIS A 53 -1.34 7.16 18.45
CA HIS A 53 -2.34 7.18 17.40
C HIS A 53 -1.77 6.79 16.03
N GLN A 54 -0.50 7.07 15.80
CA GLN A 54 0.23 6.59 14.62
C GLN A 54 0.25 5.07 14.60
N ILE A 55 -0.01 4.47 13.44
CA ILE A 55 0.14 3.04 13.26
C ILE A 55 1.09 2.76 12.10
N LEU A 56 2.05 1.91 12.35
CA LEU A 56 3.14 1.56 11.44
C LEU A 56 3.21 0.07 11.15
N GLU A 57 2.24 -0.71 11.62
CA GLU A 57 2.14 -2.17 11.52
C GLU A 57 0.80 -2.65 10.94
N ASP A 58 -0.09 -1.74 10.58
CA ASP A 58 -1.44 -2.05 10.10
C ASP A 58 -1.47 -2.87 8.81
N ILE A 59 -0.58 -2.55 7.85
CA ILE A 59 -0.44 -3.34 6.61
C ILE A 59 -0.06 -4.78 6.96
N GLY A 60 0.90 -4.95 7.86
CA GLY A 60 1.35 -6.25 8.34
C GLY A 60 0.21 -7.06 8.91
N LEU A 61 -0.52 -6.47 9.87
CA LEU A 61 -1.67 -7.11 10.52
C LEU A 61 -2.73 -7.54 9.51
N MET A 62 -3.13 -6.65 8.62
CA MET A 62 -4.23 -6.91 7.69
C MET A 62 -3.83 -7.90 6.57
N LYS A 63 -2.61 -7.81 6.04
CA LYS A 63 -2.20 -8.74 4.97
C LYS A 63 -2.04 -10.19 5.45
N MET A 64 -1.82 -10.42 6.76
CA MET A 64 -1.74 -11.77 7.31
C MET A 64 -3.08 -12.50 7.33
N LEU A 65 -4.20 -11.78 7.30
CA LEU A 65 -5.52 -12.40 7.32
C LEU A 65 -5.85 -13.05 5.96
N PRO A 66 -6.18 -14.36 5.92
CA PRO A 66 -6.62 -15.00 4.70
C PRO A 66 -7.84 -14.28 4.08
N GLY A 67 -7.89 -14.18 2.75
CA GLY A 67 -8.98 -13.52 2.03
C GLY A 67 -9.03 -12.01 2.11
N MET A 68 -8.30 -11.36 3.03
CA MET A 68 -8.26 -9.90 3.14
C MET A 68 -7.54 -9.27 1.94
N THR A 69 -8.18 -8.32 1.29
CA THR A 69 -7.56 -7.44 0.29
C THR A 69 -7.04 -6.19 0.98
N VAL A 70 -5.81 -5.74 0.66
CA VAL A 70 -5.17 -4.57 1.27
C VAL A 70 -4.85 -3.55 0.20
N VAL A 71 -5.46 -2.36 0.32
CA VAL A 71 -5.37 -1.26 -0.65
C VAL A 71 -4.87 0.00 0.07
N ASN A 72 -3.84 0.65 -0.49
CA ASN A 72 -3.23 1.87 0.04
C ASN A 72 -3.03 2.88 -1.09
N PRO A 73 -4.07 3.64 -1.47
CA PRO A 73 -3.99 4.63 -2.54
C PRO A 73 -3.06 5.79 -2.18
N CYS A 74 -2.52 6.46 -3.20
CA CYS A 74 -1.48 7.47 -3.05
C CYS A 74 -1.98 8.91 -2.93
N ASP A 75 -3.19 9.21 -3.40
CA ASP A 75 -3.80 10.54 -3.35
C ASP A 75 -5.34 10.49 -3.34
N TYR A 76 -5.96 11.67 -3.35
CA TYR A 76 -7.41 11.81 -3.31
C TYR A 76 -8.12 11.15 -4.50
N ASN A 77 -7.64 11.39 -5.73
CA ASN A 77 -8.28 10.83 -6.93
C ASN A 77 -8.18 9.31 -6.93
N GLN A 78 -7.01 8.78 -6.59
CA GLN A 78 -6.84 7.33 -6.51
C GLN A 78 -7.67 6.73 -5.36
N THR A 79 -7.86 7.45 -4.25
CA THR A 79 -8.76 7.01 -3.16
C THR A 79 -10.22 6.92 -3.62
N LYS A 80 -10.69 7.89 -4.44
CA LYS A 80 -12.03 7.82 -5.06
C LYS A 80 -12.18 6.59 -5.95
N LEU A 81 -11.19 6.35 -6.80
CA LEU A 81 -11.19 5.19 -7.71
C LEU A 81 -11.13 3.86 -6.93
N ALA A 82 -10.26 3.79 -5.92
CA ALA A 82 -10.16 2.64 -5.02
C ALA A 82 -11.49 2.35 -4.32
N THR A 83 -12.17 3.39 -3.80
CA THR A 83 -13.48 3.25 -3.14
C THR A 83 -14.53 2.67 -4.08
N LYS A 84 -14.58 3.12 -5.33
CA LYS A 84 -15.47 2.56 -6.35
C LYS A 84 -15.12 1.10 -6.69
N ALA A 85 -13.83 0.78 -6.76
CA ALA A 85 -13.36 -0.57 -7.06
C ALA A 85 -13.68 -1.56 -5.93
N ILE A 86 -13.41 -1.17 -4.67
CA ILE A 86 -13.68 -2.05 -3.52
C ILE A 86 -15.19 -2.23 -3.27
N TYR A 87 -16.04 -1.27 -3.63
CA TYR A 87 -17.48 -1.44 -3.58
C TYR A 87 -17.94 -2.63 -4.46
N LYS A 88 -17.35 -2.76 -5.64
CA LYS A 88 -17.65 -3.85 -6.60
C LYS A 88 -16.96 -5.16 -6.23
N HIS A 89 -15.90 -5.10 -5.44
CA HIS A 89 -15.15 -6.29 -5.03
C HIS A 89 -15.90 -7.06 -3.95
N ILE A 90 -16.07 -8.36 -4.13
CA ILE A 90 -16.69 -9.24 -3.13
C ILE A 90 -15.60 -9.76 -2.19
N GLY A 91 -15.80 -9.59 -0.90
CA GLY A 91 -14.88 -10.02 0.15
C GLY A 91 -14.41 -8.88 1.06
N PRO A 92 -13.64 -9.20 2.10
CA PRO A 92 -13.13 -8.21 3.04
C PRO A 92 -12.03 -7.38 2.41
N VAL A 93 -12.08 -6.06 2.64
CA VAL A 93 -11.07 -5.11 2.16
C VAL A 93 -10.64 -4.19 3.29
N TYR A 94 -9.35 -4.00 3.43
CA TYR A 94 -8.73 -2.94 4.21
C TYR A 94 -8.27 -1.83 3.25
N LEU A 95 -8.92 -0.68 3.32
CA LEU A 95 -8.57 0.53 2.58
C LEU A 95 -7.87 1.50 3.53
N ARG A 96 -6.58 1.72 3.31
CA ARG A 96 -5.69 2.54 4.12
C ARG A 96 -5.50 3.91 3.51
N PHE A 97 -5.55 4.98 4.28
CA PHE A 97 -5.18 6.33 3.82
C PHE A 97 -4.71 7.21 4.99
N GLY A 98 -3.90 8.22 4.66
CA GLY A 98 -3.33 9.15 5.64
C GLY A 98 -4.29 10.27 6.07
N ARG A 99 -3.81 11.17 6.95
CA ARG A 99 -4.54 12.32 7.46
C ARG A 99 -4.31 13.61 6.67
N PRO A 100 -3.06 13.99 6.34
CA PRO A 100 -2.79 15.32 5.83
C PRO A 100 -3.37 15.55 4.44
N LYS A 101 -3.53 16.82 4.08
CA LYS A 101 -3.72 17.20 2.68
C LYS A 101 -2.46 16.81 1.91
N TRP A 102 -2.64 16.03 0.86
CA TRP A 102 -1.55 15.50 0.05
C TRP A 102 -1.67 15.99 -1.38
N PRO A 103 -0.57 16.17 -2.10
CA PRO A 103 -0.63 16.56 -3.50
C PRO A 103 -1.46 15.56 -4.32
N ILE A 104 -2.29 16.10 -5.21
CA ILE A 104 -3.09 15.31 -6.14
C ILE A 104 -2.34 15.26 -7.45
N PHE A 105 -1.89 14.10 -7.88
CA PHE A 105 -1.11 13.91 -9.10
C PHE A 105 -1.65 12.80 -9.99
N THR A 106 -2.59 11.98 -9.49
CA THR A 106 -3.33 11.03 -10.33
C THR A 106 -4.57 11.69 -10.94
N LYS A 107 -5.13 11.10 -11.98
CA LYS A 107 -6.31 11.63 -12.68
C LYS A 107 -7.56 10.84 -12.26
N GLU A 108 -8.70 11.50 -12.24
CA GLU A 108 -9.99 10.81 -12.00
C GLU A 108 -10.35 9.81 -13.11
N THR A 109 -9.71 9.93 -14.27
CA THR A 109 -9.87 9.06 -15.43
C THR A 109 -8.87 7.90 -15.47
N ASP A 110 -7.93 7.83 -14.51
CA ASP A 110 -6.97 6.73 -14.46
C ASP A 110 -7.70 5.40 -14.20
N GLU A 111 -7.13 4.34 -14.73
CA GLU A 111 -7.63 3.00 -14.44
C GLU A 111 -7.19 2.57 -13.04
N PHE A 112 -8.09 1.98 -12.26
CA PHE A 112 -7.80 1.38 -10.97
C PHE A 112 -8.29 -0.07 -10.94
N VAL A 113 -7.35 -1.00 -10.98
CA VAL A 113 -7.65 -2.43 -10.91
C VAL A 113 -6.99 -3.02 -9.68
N ILE A 114 -7.79 -3.60 -8.77
CA ILE A 114 -7.25 -4.28 -7.58
C ILE A 114 -6.25 -5.35 -8.00
N GLY A 115 -5.06 -5.34 -7.42
CA GLY A 115 -3.99 -6.29 -7.73
C GLY A 115 -3.12 -5.91 -8.94
N LYS A 116 -3.30 -4.73 -9.53
CA LYS A 116 -2.45 -4.20 -10.60
C LYS A 116 -1.65 -3.00 -10.12
N ALA A 117 -0.38 -2.93 -10.48
CA ALA A 117 0.46 -1.78 -10.23
C ALA A 117 0.21 -0.70 -11.30
N GLN A 118 0.31 0.57 -10.90
CA GLN A 118 0.28 1.70 -11.83
C GLN A 118 1.72 2.17 -12.10
N LYS A 119 2.13 2.16 -13.36
CA LYS A 119 3.43 2.71 -13.74
C LYS A 119 3.33 4.23 -13.86
N LEU A 120 4.23 4.94 -13.17
CA LEU A 120 4.29 6.40 -13.14
C LEU A 120 5.52 6.96 -13.86
N ALA A 121 6.61 6.20 -13.96
CA ALA A 121 7.79 6.56 -14.76
C ALA A 121 8.40 5.31 -15.37
N GLU A 122 8.98 5.48 -16.57
CA GLU A 122 9.77 4.45 -17.26
C GLU A 122 11.25 4.65 -16.97
N GLY A 123 11.99 3.56 -16.74
CA GLY A 123 13.41 3.63 -16.50
C GLY A 123 14.10 2.30 -16.60
N THR A 124 15.45 2.32 -16.58
CA THR A 124 16.29 1.12 -16.84
C THR A 124 17.34 0.85 -15.77
N ASP A 125 17.67 1.81 -14.89
CA ASP A 125 18.77 1.67 -13.95
C ASP A 125 18.34 1.18 -12.57
N VAL A 126 17.16 1.62 -12.10
CA VAL A 126 16.61 1.23 -10.80
C VAL A 126 15.08 1.24 -10.84
N THR A 127 14.47 0.28 -10.15
CA THR A 127 13.03 0.27 -9.89
C THR A 127 12.75 0.84 -8.52
N ILE A 128 11.82 1.80 -8.44
CA ILE A 128 11.20 2.21 -7.17
C ILE A 128 9.77 1.66 -7.12
N LEU A 129 9.48 0.90 -6.08
CA LEU A 129 8.14 0.42 -5.75
C LEU A 129 7.66 1.22 -4.54
N ALA A 130 6.62 2.02 -4.72
CA ALA A 130 6.12 2.86 -3.64
C ALA A 130 4.63 2.63 -3.39
N THR A 131 4.14 2.91 -2.18
CA THR A 131 2.73 2.82 -1.83
C THR A 131 2.28 3.99 -0.96
N GLY A 132 1.01 4.36 -1.06
CA GLY A 132 0.43 5.46 -0.28
C GLY A 132 1.18 6.78 -0.49
N HIS A 133 1.38 7.54 0.57
CA HIS A 133 2.04 8.84 0.53
C HIS A 133 3.47 8.81 -0.02
N MET A 134 4.17 7.67 0.11
CA MET A 134 5.53 7.53 -0.40
C MET A 134 5.61 7.54 -1.93
N VAL A 135 4.50 7.39 -2.63
CA VAL A 135 4.46 7.50 -4.11
C VAL A 135 4.82 8.91 -4.56
N TRP A 136 4.26 9.95 -3.91
CA TRP A 136 4.60 11.33 -4.22
C TRP A 136 6.08 11.64 -3.96
N GLN A 137 6.60 11.22 -2.81
CA GLN A 137 8.01 11.40 -2.47
C GLN A 137 8.93 10.70 -3.47
N SER A 138 8.52 9.52 -3.91
CA SER A 138 9.24 8.76 -4.94
C SER A 138 9.20 9.45 -6.30
N LEU A 139 8.06 10.05 -6.67
CA LEU A 139 7.93 10.77 -7.92
C LEU A 139 8.86 12.00 -7.95
N GLN A 140 8.95 12.76 -6.85
CA GLN A 140 9.91 13.85 -6.72
C GLN A 140 11.38 13.34 -6.78
N SER A 141 11.64 12.17 -6.22
CA SER A 141 12.98 11.56 -6.28
C SER A 141 13.34 11.15 -7.71
N VAL A 142 12.39 10.69 -8.54
CA VAL A 142 12.61 10.41 -9.96
C VAL A 142 13.14 11.65 -10.67
N GLU A 143 12.49 12.81 -10.50
CA GLU A 143 12.90 14.06 -11.15
C GLU A 143 14.33 14.51 -10.77
N ILE A 144 14.74 14.22 -9.53
CA ILE A 144 16.10 14.54 -9.03
C ILE A 144 17.11 13.58 -9.67
N LEU A 145 16.83 12.28 -9.64
CA LEU A 145 17.72 11.24 -10.14
C LEU A 145 17.92 11.32 -11.65
N GLU A 146 16.87 11.68 -12.40
CA GLU A 146 16.97 11.90 -13.86
C GLU A 146 17.94 13.04 -14.20
N LYS A 147 17.98 14.10 -13.40
CA LYS A 147 18.96 15.20 -13.57
C LYS A 147 20.40 14.74 -13.28
N GLU A 148 20.56 13.69 -12.48
CA GLU A 148 21.85 13.04 -12.19
C GLU A 148 22.19 11.93 -13.21
N GLY A 149 21.36 11.73 -14.24
CA GLY A 149 21.55 10.74 -15.28
C GLY A 149 21.15 9.33 -14.89
N ILE A 150 20.36 9.14 -13.83
CA ILE A 150 19.86 7.84 -13.37
C ILE A 150 18.44 7.66 -13.84
N SER A 151 18.20 6.63 -14.67
CA SER A 151 16.90 6.28 -15.24
C SER A 151 16.09 5.40 -14.31
N VAL A 152 14.97 5.94 -13.79
CA VAL A 152 14.17 5.30 -12.74
C VAL A 152 12.85 4.79 -13.29
N GLU A 153 12.55 3.51 -13.08
CA GLU A 153 11.19 2.99 -13.22
C GLU A 153 10.43 3.13 -11.90
N LEU A 154 9.31 3.85 -11.90
CA LEU A 154 8.46 4.01 -10.72
C LEU A 154 7.14 3.28 -10.88
N LEU A 155 6.88 2.34 -9.98
CA LEU A 155 5.60 1.65 -9.87
C LEU A 155 4.88 2.03 -8.56
N ASN A 156 3.67 2.53 -8.68
CA ASN A 156 2.76 2.69 -7.55
C ASN A 156 2.07 1.35 -7.27
N ILE A 157 2.38 0.78 -6.11
CA ILE A 157 1.80 -0.48 -5.63
C ILE A 157 0.63 -0.13 -4.71
N HIS A 158 -0.45 0.36 -5.29
CA HIS A 158 -1.65 0.73 -4.54
C HIS A 158 -2.44 -0.47 -3.97
N THR A 159 -2.18 -1.67 -4.44
CA THR A 159 -2.71 -2.91 -3.86
C THR A 159 -1.57 -3.77 -3.34
N ILE A 160 -1.51 -3.93 -2.02
CA ILE A 160 -0.46 -4.70 -1.36
C ILE A 160 -0.81 -6.18 -1.31
N LYS A 161 -2.09 -6.48 -1.24
CA LYS A 161 -2.64 -7.84 -1.33
C LYS A 161 -3.98 -7.82 -2.07
N PRO A 162 -4.09 -8.56 -3.20
CA PRO A 162 -3.03 -9.33 -3.87
C PRO A 162 -1.96 -8.43 -4.50
N LEU A 163 -0.72 -8.89 -4.49
CA LEU A 163 0.41 -8.16 -5.07
C LEU A 163 0.50 -8.39 -6.58
N ASP A 164 0.80 -7.36 -7.38
CA ASP A 164 1.09 -7.50 -8.81
C ASP A 164 2.50 -8.10 -9.02
N LYS A 165 2.56 -9.42 -8.87
CA LYS A 165 3.81 -10.18 -9.00
C LYS A 165 4.45 -10.01 -10.39
N VAL A 166 3.62 -9.93 -11.44
CA VAL A 166 4.11 -9.86 -12.83
C VAL A 166 4.79 -8.52 -13.09
N ALA A 167 4.15 -7.41 -12.71
CA ALA A 167 4.73 -6.08 -12.89
C ALA A 167 6.04 -5.93 -12.11
N ILE A 168 6.07 -6.38 -10.85
CA ILE A 168 7.26 -6.30 -10.00
C ILE A 168 8.42 -7.14 -10.57
N LEU A 169 8.16 -8.39 -10.98
CA LEU A 169 9.20 -9.26 -11.54
C LEU A 169 9.74 -8.74 -12.87
N ASN A 170 8.87 -8.21 -13.73
CA ASN A 170 9.30 -7.63 -15.01
C ASN A 170 10.17 -6.40 -14.79
N SER A 171 9.79 -5.52 -13.86
CA SER A 171 10.57 -4.34 -13.53
C SER A 171 11.92 -4.70 -12.90
N ALA A 172 11.94 -5.64 -11.94
CA ALA A 172 13.17 -6.12 -11.32
C ALA A 172 14.13 -6.77 -12.32
N LYS A 173 13.61 -7.54 -13.29
CA LYS A 173 14.43 -8.12 -14.37
C LYS A 173 15.03 -7.06 -15.28
N LYS A 174 14.28 -5.99 -15.55
CA LYS A 174 14.72 -4.88 -16.41
C LYS A 174 15.84 -4.07 -15.77
N THR A 175 15.70 -3.70 -14.51
CA THR A 175 16.59 -2.76 -13.82
C THR A 175 17.70 -3.41 -12.99
N GLY A 176 17.48 -4.64 -12.52
CA GLY A 176 18.42 -5.37 -11.66
C GLY A 176 18.58 -4.79 -10.24
N ARG A 177 17.90 -3.73 -9.90
CA ARG A 177 17.95 -3.06 -8.59
C ARG A 177 16.57 -2.57 -8.19
N VAL A 178 16.16 -2.85 -6.95
CA VAL A 178 14.83 -2.50 -6.45
C VAL A 178 14.94 -1.72 -5.14
N LEU A 179 14.24 -0.60 -5.06
CA LEU A 179 13.99 0.14 -3.82
C LEU A 179 12.50 0.07 -3.53
N VAL A 180 12.13 -0.24 -2.29
CA VAL A 180 10.73 -0.19 -1.85
C VAL A 180 10.56 0.91 -0.83
N ALA A 181 9.55 1.76 -1.03
CA ALA A 181 9.24 2.90 -0.16
C ALA A 181 7.82 2.81 0.39
N GLU A 182 7.72 2.79 1.72
CA GLU A 182 6.45 2.71 2.44
C GLU A 182 6.49 3.50 3.74
N GLU A 183 5.37 4.05 4.14
CA GLU A 183 5.16 4.69 5.43
C GLU A 183 4.63 3.67 6.43
N HIS A 184 5.47 2.72 6.78
CA HIS A 184 5.17 1.55 7.60
C HIS A 184 6.49 1.01 8.18
N GLN A 185 6.42 0.11 9.17
CA GLN A 185 7.60 -0.65 9.58
C GLN A 185 8.15 -1.42 8.37
N LYS A 186 9.49 -1.56 8.31
CA LYS A 186 10.11 -2.41 7.28
C LYS A 186 9.68 -3.86 7.40
N SER A 187 9.46 -4.31 8.63
CA SER A 187 8.92 -5.63 8.92
C SER A 187 7.41 -5.65 8.70
N GLY A 188 6.91 -6.69 8.06
CA GLY A 188 5.49 -6.90 7.83
C GLY A 188 4.88 -6.08 6.67
N GLY A 189 5.60 -5.11 6.09
CA GLY A 189 5.07 -4.21 5.07
C GLY A 189 5.13 -4.72 3.63
N LEU A 190 5.05 -3.78 2.69
CA LEU A 190 5.22 -4.02 1.25
C LEU A 190 6.63 -4.56 0.97
N GLY A 191 7.66 -3.99 1.59
CA GLY A 191 9.05 -4.35 1.37
C GLY A 191 9.34 -5.83 1.60
N GLU A 192 8.85 -6.41 2.69
CA GLU A 192 8.99 -7.85 2.93
C GLU A 192 8.19 -8.70 1.93
N SER A 193 7.02 -8.25 1.51
CA SER A 193 6.24 -8.96 0.50
C SER A 193 6.99 -9.01 -0.83
N VAL A 194 7.64 -7.91 -1.23
CA VAL A 194 8.47 -7.83 -2.43
C VAL A 194 9.75 -8.66 -2.26
N ALA A 195 10.40 -8.59 -1.10
CA ALA A 195 11.59 -9.39 -0.81
C ALA A 195 11.31 -10.89 -0.91
N SER A 196 10.20 -11.35 -0.32
CA SER A 196 9.76 -12.73 -0.43
C SER A 196 9.47 -13.14 -1.88
N LEU A 197 8.83 -12.27 -2.67
CA LEU A 197 8.57 -12.52 -4.08
C LEU A 197 9.88 -12.65 -4.88
N LEU A 198 10.78 -11.70 -4.70
CA LEU A 198 12.03 -11.65 -5.48
C LEU A 198 12.98 -12.78 -5.10
N SER A 199 13.12 -13.09 -3.81
CA SER A 199 14.01 -14.18 -3.36
C SER A 199 13.62 -15.55 -3.93
N GLN A 200 12.33 -15.78 -4.15
CA GLN A 200 11.82 -17.05 -4.67
C GLN A 200 11.79 -17.14 -6.20
N ASN A 201 11.79 -16.01 -6.92
CA ASN A 201 11.56 -16.00 -8.37
C ASN A 201 12.69 -15.34 -9.17
N TYR A 202 13.30 -14.29 -8.64
CA TYR A 202 14.38 -13.55 -9.29
C TYR A 202 15.17 -12.77 -8.25
N PRO A 203 16.17 -13.38 -7.58
CA PRO A 203 16.95 -12.73 -6.55
C PRO A 203 17.59 -11.43 -7.05
N THR A 204 17.25 -10.33 -6.41
CA THR A 204 17.60 -8.98 -6.85
C THR A 204 18.11 -8.16 -5.68
N LYS A 205 19.11 -7.28 -5.91
CA LYS A 205 19.52 -6.30 -4.89
C LYS A 205 18.35 -5.40 -4.51
N MET A 206 18.05 -5.36 -3.20
CA MET A 206 16.96 -4.55 -2.66
C MET A 206 17.43 -3.60 -1.57
N LYS A 207 16.72 -2.46 -1.49
CA LYS A 207 16.79 -1.54 -0.36
C LYS A 207 15.37 -1.19 0.08
N LEU A 208 15.15 -1.10 1.40
CA LEU A 208 13.86 -0.73 1.98
C LEU A 208 13.96 0.65 2.63
N VAL A 209 13.05 1.53 2.26
CA VAL A 209 12.77 2.81 2.91
C VAL A 209 11.47 2.66 3.68
N GLY A 210 11.57 2.81 4.99
CA GLY A 210 10.46 2.63 5.94
C GLY A 210 10.98 2.78 7.37
N VAL A 211 10.11 2.64 8.33
CA VAL A 211 10.43 2.78 9.76
C VAL A 211 11.25 1.59 10.23
N LYS A 212 12.24 1.84 11.11
CA LYS A 212 13.22 0.87 11.57
C LYS A 212 12.99 0.51 13.04
N ASP A 213 12.03 -0.37 13.28
CA ASP A 213 11.75 -0.91 14.62
C ASP A 213 11.66 0.19 15.69
N SER A 214 10.81 1.18 15.41
CA SER A 214 10.53 2.29 16.32
C SER A 214 9.09 2.74 16.19
N PHE A 215 8.56 3.34 17.24
CA PHE A 215 7.34 4.12 17.17
C PHE A 215 7.62 5.49 16.52
N GLY A 216 6.57 6.17 16.12
CA GLY A 216 6.66 7.50 15.54
C GLY A 216 6.86 8.63 16.56
#